data_b156cf1781be87dddf0ddd0e5a9df56b
#
_entry.id   b156cf1781be87dddf0ddd0e5a9df56b
#
_cell.length_a   1.000
_cell.length_b   1.000
_cell.length_c   1.000
_cell.angle_alpha   90.00
_cell.angle_beta   90.00
_cell.angle_gamma   90.00
#
_symmetry.space_group_name_H-M   'P 1'
#
loop_
_entity.id
_entity.type
_entity.pdbx_description
1 polymer ?
#
loop_
_entity_poly.entity_id
_entity_poly.type
_entity_poly.pdbx_seq_one_letter_code
_entity_poly.pdbx_strand_id
1 'polypeptide(L)'
;MSKLKLINEHDLKQRVKIHSFGIKKRFPNLPDDLIENSWSGIVCRSGNGSQIFEKIENNIFAAGCYNGSGIGVGTLFGEQIALMASNQQTDEISIIEERKKPNWLPPQPFLNLGIYSRLAYERFKARSET
;
A
#
# COMPACT_ATOMS: atom_id res chain seq x y z
N MET A 1 -20.28 -4.13 -2.85
CA MET A 1 -19.18 -3.23 -3.29
C MET A 1 -18.92 -2.24 -2.16
N SER A 2 -17.78 -2.33 -1.49
CA SER A 2 -17.36 -1.33 -0.49
C SER A 2 -17.09 -0.02 -1.21
N LYS A 3 -17.80 1.06 -0.85
CA LYS A 3 -17.43 2.41 -1.32
C LYS A 3 -16.08 2.73 -0.73
N LEU A 4 -15.03 2.66 -1.54
CA LEU A 4 -13.73 3.23 -1.19
C LEU A 4 -13.96 4.68 -0.77
N LYS A 5 -13.72 4.97 0.51
CA LYS A 5 -13.77 6.35 1.00
C LYS A 5 -12.49 7.03 0.50
N LEU A 6 -12.59 7.67 -0.65
CA LEU A 6 -11.52 8.55 -1.16
C LEU A 6 -11.25 9.62 -0.10
N ILE A 7 -9.98 9.96 0.08
CA ILE A 7 -9.58 11.10 0.90
C ILE A 7 -10.23 12.33 0.27
N ASN A 8 -11.09 13.00 1.03
CA ASN A 8 -11.70 14.25 0.58
C ASN A 8 -10.69 15.41 0.72
N GLU A 9 -11.02 16.56 0.15
CA GLU A 9 -10.15 17.73 0.16
C GLU A 9 -9.84 18.22 1.59
N HIS A 10 -10.80 18.11 2.50
CA HIS A 10 -10.60 18.48 3.91
C HIS A 10 -9.57 17.56 4.58
N ASP A 11 -9.66 16.24 4.39
CA ASP A 11 -8.72 15.27 4.95
C ASP A 11 -7.31 15.48 4.34
N LEU A 12 -7.22 15.82 3.04
CA LEU A 12 -5.96 16.14 2.39
C LEU A 12 -5.30 17.36 3.04
N LYS A 13 -6.05 18.46 3.21
CA LYS A 13 -5.55 19.68 3.87
C LYS A 13 -5.03 19.42 5.30
N GLN A 14 -5.71 18.56 6.06
CA GLN A 14 -5.21 18.16 7.39
C GLN A 14 -3.89 17.38 7.30
N ARG A 15 -3.75 16.48 6.32
CA ARG A 15 -2.51 15.73 6.12
C ARG A 15 -1.35 16.63 5.72
N VAL A 16 -1.60 17.57 4.82
CA VAL A 16 -0.60 18.57 4.41
C VAL A 16 -0.07 19.34 5.62
N LYS A 17 -0.93 19.79 6.53
CA LYS A 17 -0.48 20.48 7.77
C LYS A 17 0.45 19.63 8.61
N ILE A 18 0.14 18.32 8.78
CA ILE A 18 0.98 17.39 9.54
C ILE A 18 2.35 17.21 8.85
N HIS A 19 2.34 17.06 7.52
CA HIS A 19 3.57 16.88 6.74
C HIS A 19 4.42 18.15 6.78
N SER A 20 3.81 19.35 6.62
CA SER A 20 4.52 20.63 6.71
C SER A 20 5.17 20.81 8.08
N PHE A 21 4.45 20.47 9.16
CA PHE A 21 5.02 20.49 10.51
C PHE A 21 6.22 19.55 10.65
N GLY A 22 6.11 18.32 10.13
CA GLY A 22 7.22 17.35 10.17
C GLY A 22 8.43 17.79 9.36
N ILE A 23 8.22 18.40 8.19
CA ILE A 23 9.29 18.98 7.36
C ILE A 23 9.99 20.12 8.12
N LYS A 24 9.22 21.06 8.66
CA LYS A 24 9.77 22.21 9.39
C LYS A 24 10.57 21.78 10.62
N LYS A 25 10.12 20.76 11.34
CA LYS A 25 10.84 20.21 12.50
C LYS A 25 12.20 19.60 12.11
N ARG A 26 12.26 18.90 10.97
CA ARG A 26 13.49 18.25 10.49
C ARG A 26 14.44 19.23 9.78
N PHE A 27 13.86 20.23 9.11
CA PHE A 27 14.58 21.19 8.27
C PHE A 27 14.13 22.61 8.58
N PRO A 28 14.52 23.17 9.75
CA PRO A 28 14.01 24.46 10.25
C PRO A 28 14.33 25.65 9.33
N ASN A 29 15.37 25.54 8.52
CA ASN A 29 15.84 26.61 7.64
C ASN A 29 15.15 26.62 6.25
N LEU A 30 14.25 25.67 5.96
CA LEU A 30 13.49 25.67 4.71
C LEU A 30 12.38 26.73 4.73
N PRO A 31 12.05 27.33 3.56
CA PRO A 31 10.93 28.25 3.43
C PRO A 31 9.60 27.64 3.87
N ASP A 32 8.66 28.46 4.33
CA ASP A 32 7.34 27.97 4.77
C ASP A 32 6.41 27.59 3.60
N ASP A 33 6.68 28.12 2.41
CA ASP A 33 5.96 27.91 1.15
C ASP A 33 6.56 26.83 0.25
N LEU A 34 7.36 25.92 0.83
CA LEU A 34 8.06 24.87 0.10
C LEU A 34 7.12 23.88 -0.62
N ILE A 35 5.92 23.66 -0.09
CA ILE A 35 4.96 22.70 -0.66
C ILE A 35 4.10 23.41 -1.70
N GLU A 36 4.45 23.26 -2.95
CA GLU A 36 3.70 23.83 -4.08
C GLU A 36 2.41 23.04 -4.35
N ASN A 37 2.50 21.71 -4.40
CA ASN A 37 1.39 20.84 -4.74
C ASN A 37 1.24 19.66 -3.76
N SER A 38 0.01 19.27 -3.49
CA SER A 38 -0.32 18.13 -2.64
C SER A 38 -1.40 17.28 -3.29
N TRP A 39 -1.17 15.98 -3.29
CA TRP A 39 -2.11 15.02 -3.86
C TRP A 39 -2.21 13.76 -3.00
N SER A 40 -3.21 12.95 -3.23
CA SER A 40 -3.39 11.66 -2.59
C SER A 40 -3.67 10.58 -3.62
N GLY A 41 -3.24 9.36 -3.32
CA GLY A 41 -3.47 8.19 -4.16
C GLY A 41 -4.05 7.03 -3.35
N ILE A 42 -4.60 6.04 -4.06
CA ILE A 42 -5.14 4.82 -3.47
C ILE A 42 -4.07 3.73 -3.55
N VAL A 43 -3.86 3.04 -2.43
CA VAL A 43 -2.94 1.92 -2.35
C VAL A 43 -3.72 0.67 -1.91
N CYS A 44 -3.58 -0.42 -2.66
CA CYS A 44 -4.07 -1.73 -2.24
C CYS A 44 -3.12 -2.31 -1.20
N ARG A 45 -3.65 -2.73 -0.05
CA ARG A 45 -2.89 -3.38 1.02
C ARG A 45 -3.57 -4.67 1.46
N SER A 46 -2.79 -5.73 1.63
CA SER A 46 -3.20 -6.96 2.30
C SER A 46 -3.01 -6.85 3.82
N GLY A 47 -3.72 -7.67 4.58
CA GLY A 47 -3.61 -7.65 6.05
C GLY A 47 -2.26 -8.15 6.56
N ASN A 48 -1.64 -9.07 5.86
CA ASN A 48 -0.34 -9.67 6.22
C ASN A 48 0.85 -9.14 5.42
N GLY A 49 0.66 -8.11 4.58
CA GLY A 49 1.71 -7.53 3.74
C GLY A 49 2.11 -8.36 2.51
N SER A 50 1.45 -9.48 2.26
CA SER A 50 1.72 -10.32 1.09
C SER A 50 1.12 -9.73 -0.19
N GLN A 51 1.79 -9.95 -1.30
CA GLN A 51 1.33 -9.56 -2.64
C GLN A 51 0.54 -10.70 -3.30
N ILE A 52 -0.25 -10.36 -4.31
CA ILE A 52 -0.92 -11.30 -5.19
C ILE A 52 0.03 -11.62 -6.34
N PHE A 53 0.25 -12.91 -6.59
CA PHE A 53 0.93 -13.42 -7.77
C PHE A 53 0.42 -14.83 -8.00
N GLU A 54 -0.48 -15.00 -8.97
CA GLU A 54 -1.11 -16.30 -9.19
C GLU A 54 -1.74 -16.42 -10.58
N LYS A 55 -1.84 -17.67 -11.03
CA LYS A 55 -2.71 -18.05 -12.14
C LYS A 55 -4.10 -18.35 -11.57
N ILE A 56 -5.09 -17.55 -11.94
CA ILE A 56 -6.48 -17.69 -11.48
C ILE A 56 -7.21 -18.76 -12.29
N GLU A 57 -7.08 -18.69 -13.62
CA GLU A 57 -7.67 -19.62 -14.58
C GLU A 57 -6.68 -19.87 -15.73
N ASN A 58 -7.03 -20.74 -16.66
CA ASN A 58 -6.12 -21.14 -17.75
C ASN A 58 -5.45 -19.97 -18.49
N ASN A 59 -6.18 -18.86 -18.70
CA ASN A 59 -5.69 -17.69 -19.44
C ASN A 59 -5.79 -16.39 -18.60
N ILE A 60 -5.99 -16.50 -17.28
CA ILE A 60 -6.11 -15.34 -16.38
C ILE A 60 -5.01 -15.42 -15.32
N PHE A 61 -4.15 -14.42 -15.35
CA PHE A 61 -3.05 -14.27 -14.42
C PHE A 61 -3.20 -12.96 -13.65
N ALA A 62 -2.83 -12.94 -12.39
CA ALA A 62 -2.93 -11.76 -11.53
C ALA A 62 -1.65 -11.49 -10.78
N ALA A 63 -1.19 -10.25 -10.87
CA ALA A 63 -0.13 -9.71 -10.03
C ALA A 63 -0.57 -8.37 -9.45
N GLY A 64 -0.38 -8.15 -8.15
CA GLY A 64 -0.87 -6.91 -7.54
C GLY A 64 -0.74 -6.87 -6.02
N CYS A 65 -1.47 -5.93 -5.42
CA CYS A 65 -1.47 -5.70 -3.98
C CYS A 65 -0.06 -5.42 -3.42
N TYR A 66 0.67 -4.52 -4.05
CA TYR A 66 2.07 -4.25 -3.75
C TYR A 66 2.33 -3.50 -2.44
N ASN A 67 1.30 -3.23 -1.63
CA ASN A 67 1.40 -2.65 -0.29
C ASN A 67 2.16 -1.30 -0.22
N GLY A 68 2.21 -0.55 -1.32
CA GLY A 68 2.93 0.71 -1.45
C GLY A 68 4.32 0.60 -2.11
N SER A 69 4.81 -0.63 -2.37
CA SER A 69 6.12 -0.88 -3.01
C SER A 69 5.99 -1.21 -4.50
N GLY A 70 5.04 -0.54 -5.22
CA GLY A 70 4.64 -0.92 -6.56
C GLY A 70 5.72 -0.76 -7.64
N ILE A 71 6.66 0.18 -7.50
CA ILE A 71 7.64 0.45 -8.55
C ILE A 71 8.55 -0.77 -8.77
N GLY A 72 9.32 -1.17 -7.77
CA GLY A 72 10.25 -2.31 -7.92
C GLY A 72 9.55 -3.66 -8.01
N VAL A 73 8.66 -3.94 -7.05
CA VAL A 73 7.93 -5.22 -6.99
C VAL A 73 6.99 -5.39 -8.18
N GLY A 74 6.33 -4.31 -8.63
CA GLY A 74 5.43 -4.37 -9.78
C GLY A 74 6.16 -4.66 -11.08
N THR A 75 7.37 -4.14 -11.28
CA THR A 75 8.20 -4.44 -12.44
C THR A 75 8.61 -5.91 -12.45
N LEU A 76 9.16 -6.41 -11.35
CA LEU A 76 9.54 -7.82 -11.23
C LEU A 76 8.34 -8.75 -11.44
N PHE A 77 7.22 -8.48 -10.76
CA PHE A 77 6.03 -9.32 -10.89
C PHE A 77 5.41 -9.24 -12.28
N GLY A 78 5.46 -8.08 -12.94
CA GLY A 78 5.00 -7.91 -14.32
C GLY A 78 5.80 -8.77 -15.29
N GLU A 79 7.12 -8.79 -15.15
CA GLU A 79 8.00 -9.64 -15.94
C GLU A 79 7.73 -11.14 -15.70
N GLN A 80 7.73 -11.56 -14.44
CA GLN A 80 7.55 -12.97 -14.08
C GLN A 80 6.16 -13.49 -14.43
N ILE A 81 5.10 -12.68 -14.31
CA ILE A 81 3.74 -13.10 -14.68
C ILE A 81 3.61 -13.25 -16.22
N ALA A 82 4.33 -12.44 -16.99
CA ALA A 82 4.37 -12.57 -18.45
C ALA A 82 5.09 -13.85 -18.88
N LEU A 83 6.19 -14.22 -18.21
CA LEU A 83 6.89 -15.48 -18.44
C LEU A 83 6.00 -16.66 -18.08
N MET A 84 5.33 -16.63 -16.92
CA MET A 84 4.37 -17.66 -16.51
C MET A 84 3.23 -17.80 -17.53
N ALA A 85 2.68 -16.70 -18.05
CA ALA A 85 1.64 -16.72 -19.07
C ALA A 85 2.13 -17.32 -20.40
N SER A 86 3.43 -17.24 -20.67
CA SER A 86 4.10 -17.86 -21.81
C SER A 86 4.54 -19.30 -21.55
N ASN A 87 4.07 -19.94 -20.46
CA ASN A 87 4.45 -21.28 -20.00
C ASN A 87 5.97 -21.45 -19.75
N GLN A 88 6.64 -20.37 -19.36
CA GLN A 88 8.03 -20.39 -18.91
C GLN A 88 8.05 -20.42 -17.39
N GLN A 89 8.88 -21.29 -16.82
CA GLN A 89 9.12 -21.37 -15.37
C GLN A 89 10.54 -20.89 -15.09
N THR A 90 10.68 -19.98 -14.13
CA THR A 90 11.94 -19.43 -13.66
C THR A 90 12.12 -19.70 -12.17
N ASP A 91 13.35 -19.57 -11.68
CA ASP A 91 13.62 -19.68 -10.24
C ASP A 91 12.90 -18.56 -9.47
N GLU A 92 12.80 -17.37 -10.04
CA GLU A 92 12.08 -16.24 -9.47
C GLU A 92 10.58 -16.52 -9.34
N ILE A 93 9.95 -17.14 -10.34
CA ILE A 93 8.55 -17.57 -10.26
C ILE A 93 8.38 -18.53 -9.09
N SER A 94 9.24 -19.53 -8.96
CA SER A 94 9.18 -20.52 -7.87
C SER A 94 9.32 -19.86 -6.51
N ILE A 95 10.26 -18.94 -6.34
CA ILE A 95 10.46 -18.17 -5.09
C ILE A 95 9.24 -17.31 -4.78
N ILE A 96 8.61 -16.68 -5.79
CA ILE A 96 7.43 -15.84 -5.58
C ILE A 96 6.22 -16.69 -5.19
N GLU A 97 6.03 -17.86 -5.80
CA GLU A 97 4.92 -18.78 -5.51
C GLU A 97 5.01 -19.40 -4.11
N GLU A 98 6.20 -19.64 -3.58
CA GLU A 98 6.42 -20.13 -2.20
C GLU A 98 6.09 -19.08 -1.13
N ARG A 99 5.94 -17.82 -1.49
CA ARG A 99 5.62 -16.75 -0.53
C ARG A 99 4.21 -16.90 0.03
N LYS A 100 4.02 -16.39 1.25
CA LYS A 100 2.69 -16.35 1.86
C LYS A 100 1.71 -15.59 0.98
N LYS A 101 0.54 -16.16 0.75
CA LYS A 101 -0.55 -15.50 0.05
C LYS A 101 -1.23 -14.44 0.95
N PRO A 102 -1.92 -13.44 0.37
CA PRO A 102 -2.75 -12.52 1.13
C PRO A 102 -3.75 -13.27 2.00
N ASN A 103 -3.83 -12.89 3.28
CA ASN A 103 -4.78 -13.48 4.20
C ASN A 103 -6.20 -12.95 3.94
N TRP A 104 -7.18 -13.76 4.36
CA TRP A 104 -8.58 -13.34 4.37
C TRP A 104 -8.76 -12.13 5.31
N LEU A 105 -9.61 -11.19 4.88
CA LEU A 105 -10.00 -10.02 5.68
C LEU A 105 -11.48 -10.14 6.05
N PRO A 106 -11.87 -9.81 7.28
CA PRO A 106 -13.26 -9.85 7.69
C PRO A 106 -14.09 -8.83 6.90
N PRO A 107 -15.39 -9.11 6.68
CA PRO A 107 -16.26 -8.15 6.00
C PRO A 107 -16.49 -6.89 6.84
N GLN A 108 -17.00 -5.85 6.19
CA GLN A 108 -17.50 -4.66 6.89
C GLN A 108 -18.67 -5.03 7.83
N PRO A 109 -18.79 -4.42 9.02
CA PRO A 109 -18.00 -3.29 9.57
C PRO A 109 -16.74 -3.68 10.37
N PHE A 110 -16.51 -4.98 10.60
CA PHE A 110 -15.40 -5.49 11.44
C PHE A 110 -14.03 -5.08 10.89
N LEU A 111 -13.87 -5.08 9.57
CA LEU A 111 -12.65 -4.62 8.93
C LEU A 111 -12.33 -3.16 9.30
N ASN A 112 -13.32 -2.28 9.26
CA ASN A 112 -13.13 -0.87 9.62
C ASN A 112 -12.72 -0.72 11.08
N LEU A 113 -13.37 -1.43 11.99
CA LEU A 113 -13.03 -1.40 13.40
C LEU A 113 -11.58 -1.82 13.64
N GLY A 114 -11.14 -2.91 13.00
CA GLY A 114 -9.75 -3.38 13.06
C GLY A 114 -8.75 -2.37 12.50
N ILE A 115 -9.06 -1.73 11.37
CA ILE A 115 -8.20 -0.70 10.77
C ILE A 115 -8.11 0.53 11.68
N TYR A 116 -9.23 1.03 12.20
CA TYR A 116 -9.22 2.22 13.06
C TYR A 116 -8.50 1.97 14.38
N SER A 117 -8.69 0.81 15.00
CA SER A 117 -7.99 0.45 16.25
C SER A 117 -6.47 0.35 15.99
N ARG A 118 -6.05 -0.27 14.89
CA ARG A 118 -4.64 -0.35 14.52
C ARG A 118 -4.03 1.03 14.26
N LEU A 119 -4.72 1.89 13.51
CA LEU A 119 -4.27 3.25 13.27
C LEU A 119 -4.19 4.08 14.56
N ALA A 120 -5.13 3.93 15.48
CA ALA A 120 -5.08 4.59 16.77
C ALA A 120 -3.87 4.13 17.60
N TYR A 121 -3.60 2.84 17.62
CA TYR A 121 -2.43 2.27 18.28
C TYR A 121 -1.12 2.80 17.70
N GLU A 122 -0.97 2.78 16.36
CA GLU A 122 0.25 3.28 15.71
C GLU A 122 0.45 4.79 15.95
N ARG A 123 -0.63 5.57 15.94
CA ARG A 123 -0.56 7.00 16.29
C ARG A 123 -0.17 7.24 17.76
N PHE A 124 -0.65 6.40 18.66
CA PHE A 124 -0.26 6.47 20.07
C PHE A 124 1.23 6.16 20.23
N LYS A 125 1.71 5.10 19.61
CA LYS A 125 3.12 4.71 19.61
C LYS A 125 4.02 5.79 19.02
N ALA A 126 3.64 6.38 17.89
CA ALA A 126 4.40 7.44 17.23
C ALA A 126 4.55 8.73 18.07
N ARG A 127 3.67 8.97 19.04
CA ARG A 127 3.83 10.12 19.97
C ARG A 127 5.06 10.02 20.86
N SER A 128 5.56 8.83 21.12
CA SER A 128 6.76 8.62 21.93
C SER A 128 8.06 8.86 21.15
N GLU A 129 7.98 9.04 19.81
CA GLU A 129 9.14 9.28 18.95
C GLU A 129 9.34 10.78 18.63
N THR A 130 8.47 11.64 19.18
CA THR A 130 8.54 13.12 19.04
C THR A 130 8.96 13.79 20.33
#